data_70097d25e6ff2b8077e5a3a234fa7a7d
#
_entry.id   70097d25e6ff2b8077e5a3a234fa7a7d
#
_cell.length_a   1.000
_cell.length_b   1.000
_cell.length_c   1.000
_cell.angle_alpha   90.00
_cell.angle_beta   90.00
_cell.angle_gamma   90.00
#
_symmetry.space_group_name_H-M   'P 1'
#
loop_
_entity.id
_entity.type
_entity.pdbx_description
1 polymer ?
#
loop_
_entity_poly.entity_id
_entity_poly.type
_entity_poly.pdbx_seq_one_letter_code
_entity_poly.pdbx_strand_id
1 'polypeptide(L)'
;YLMPNELKNLRVVVEAKYGEISSEQLKTSVEVITNFLNKHPRVFAVRVDLRFPHIPVMDDPDMPTSFPPEVEEEEVITRFFASLKSQIHALRHRKGKTGKPFFLGYIWVKEQVTSQHPHYHVVLLFNRDDYGYLGDYSNFGADNMATRIRKAWCRALRLAYPDYASLVHFPPDAEY
;
A
#
# COMPACT_ATOMS: atom_id res chain seq x y z
N TYR A 1 3.69 19.85 13.49
CA TYR A 1 3.65 20.75 12.31
C TYR A 1 5.08 21.17 11.99
N LEU A 2 5.61 20.75 10.84
CA LEU A 2 6.92 21.24 10.40
C LEU A 2 6.81 22.72 10.02
N MET A 3 7.78 23.51 10.48
CA MET A 3 7.88 24.91 10.07
C MET A 3 8.25 25.01 8.57
N PRO A 4 7.89 26.08 7.86
CA PRO A 4 8.16 26.21 6.43
C PRO A 4 9.62 25.98 6.03
N ASN A 5 10.57 26.39 6.89
CA ASN A 5 12.01 26.17 6.66
C ASN A 5 12.41 24.70 6.81
N GLU A 6 11.80 23.96 7.72
CA GLU A 6 12.05 22.52 7.91
C GLU A 6 11.54 21.72 6.72
N LEU A 7 10.38 22.08 6.18
CA LEU A 7 9.82 21.46 4.99
C LEU A 7 10.70 21.72 3.75
N LYS A 8 11.23 22.94 3.62
CA LYS A 8 12.18 23.30 2.57
C LYS A 8 13.48 22.51 2.66
N ASN A 9 14.03 22.36 3.86
CA ASN A 9 15.24 21.57 4.10
C ASN A 9 15.00 20.08 3.79
N LEU A 10 13.87 19.53 4.22
CA LEU A 10 13.48 18.15 3.91
C LEU A 10 13.38 17.94 2.41
N ARG A 11 12.76 18.87 1.68
CA ARG A 11 12.68 18.81 0.22
C ARG A 11 14.05 18.72 -0.43
N VAL A 12 14.98 19.58 -0.05
CA VAL A 12 16.36 19.58 -0.59
C VAL A 12 17.03 18.21 -0.39
N VAL A 13 16.91 17.62 0.80
CA VAL A 13 17.49 16.31 1.11
C VAL A 13 16.84 15.20 0.26
N VAL A 14 15.53 15.23 0.11
CA VAL A 14 14.80 14.23 -0.66
C VAL A 14 15.12 14.34 -2.15
N GLU A 15 15.10 15.56 -2.70
CA GLU A 15 15.40 15.80 -4.11
C GLU A 15 16.85 15.44 -4.47
N ALA A 16 17.81 15.67 -3.56
CA ALA A 16 19.19 15.25 -3.77
C ALA A 16 19.37 13.74 -3.90
N LYS A 17 18.49 12.96 -3.26
CA LYS A 17 18.57 11.50 -3.24
C LYS A 17 17.68 10.83 -4.29
N TYR A 18 16.52 11.38 -4.57
CA TYR A 18 15.45 10.73 -5.34
C TYR A 18 14.99 11.51 -6.57
N GLY A 19 15.55 12.70 -6.83
CA GLY A 19 15.13 13.59 -7.91
C GLY A 19 13.98 14.51 -7.54
N GLU A 20 13.44 15.22 -8.52
CA GLU A 20 12.37 16.22 -8.29
C GLU A 20 11.14 15.61 -7.64
N ILE A 21 10.63 16.28 -6.62
CA ILE A 21 9.41 15.88 -5.91
C ILE A 21 8.39 17.03 -5.91
N SER A 22 7.12 16.72 -6.08
CA SER A 22 6.05 17.69 -5.90
C SER A 22 6.01 18.22 -4.47
N SER A 23 6.05 19.54 -4.31
CA SER A 23 5.94 20.18 -2.99
C SER A 23 4.64 19.85 -2.29
N GLU A 24 3.55 19.67 -3.04
CA GLU A 24 2.25 19.31 -2.51
C GLU A 24 2.24 17.87 -2.01
N GLN A 25 2.79 16.93 -2.78
CA GLN A 25 2.92 15.53 -2.35
C GLN A 25 3.78 15.39 -1.11
N LEU A 26 4.92 16.10 -1.04
CA LEU A 26 5.78 16.10 0.13
C LEU A 26 5.03 16.65 1.36
N LYS A 27 4.36 17.78 1.21
CA LYS A 27 3.57 18.40 2.29
C LYS A 27 2.50 17.46 2.80
N THR A 28 1.70 16.88 1.90
CA THR A 28 0.65 15.91 2.25
C THR A 28 1.21 14.70 2.97
N SER A 29 2.33 14.16 2.49
CA SER A 29 3.00 13.02 3.12
C SER A 29 3.45 13.33 4.55
N VAL A 30 4.07 14.49 4.76
CA VAL A 30 4.49 14.96 6.08
C VAL A 30 3.30 15.14 7.02
N GLU A 31 2.19 15.71 6.53
CA GLU A 31 0.97 15.90 7.32
C GLU A 31 0.37 14.55 7.74
N VAL A 32 0.31 13.57 6.85
CA VAL A 32 -0.18 12.23 7.18
C VAL A 32 0.68 11.58 8.27
N ILE A 33 2.01 11.61 8.11
CA ILE A 33 2.94 11.02 9.08
C ILE A 33 2.80 11.74 10.44
N THR A 34 2.82 13.07 10.44
CA THR A 34 2.73 13.87 11.67
C THR A 34 1.41 13.62 12.41
N ASN A 35 0.29 13.60 11.69
CA ASN A 35 -1.02 13.32 12.27
C ASN A 35 -1.11 11.90 12.84
N PHE A 36 -0.45 10.95 12.19
CA PHE A 36 -0.40 9.57 12.68
C PHE A 36 0.46 9.44 13.94
N LEU A 37 1.65 10.08 13.96
CA LEU A 37 2.54 10.12 15.12
C LEU A 37 1.92 10.81 16.34
N ASN A 38 1.13 11.85 16.13
CA ASN A 38 0.39 12.53 17.21
C ASN A 38 -0.64 11.61 17.89
N LYS A 39 -1.18 10.63 17.17
CA LYS A 39 -2.13 9.65 17.70
C LYS A 39 -1.43 8.40 18.24
N HIS A 40 -0.32 8.02 17.64
CA HIS A 40 0.41 6.78 17.92
C HIS A 40 1.91 7.08 18.01
N PRO A 41 2.47 7.24 19.23
CA PRO A 41 3.88 7.58 19.41
C PRO A 41 4.86 6.55 18.84
N ARG A 42 4.41 5.31 18.70
CA ARG A 42 5.18 4.21 18.12
C ARG A 42 4.53 3.76 16.82
N VAL A 43 5.22 3.95 15.72
CA VAL A 43 4.75 3.61 14.38
C VAL A 43 5.55 2.44 13.82
N PHE A 44 4.84 1.55 13.16
CA PHE A 44 5.39 0.56 12.26
C PHE A 44 4.99 0.95 10.84
N ALA A 45 5.97 1.29 10.02
CA ALA A 45 5.75 1.66 8.63
C ALA A 45 6.16 0.52 7.70
N VAL A 46 5.36 0.29 6.66
CA VAL A 46 5.62 -0.75 5.67
C VAL A 46 5.56 -0.13 4.28
N ARG A 47 6.64 -0.29 3.53
CA ARG A 47 6.66 0.00 2.11
C ARG A 47 6.20 -1.23 1.32
N VAL A 48 5.32 -1.02 0.37
CA VAL A 48 4.84 -2.07 -0.53
C VAL A 48 4.64 -1.52 -1.94
N ASP A 49 5.04 -2.30 -2.92
CA ASP A 49 4.84 -1.99 -4.34
C ASP A 49 3.70 -2.89 -4.87
N LEU A 50 2.64 -2.26 -5.36
CA LEU A 50 1.46 -2.92 -5.91
C LEU A 50 1.51 -2.86 -7.43
N ARG A 51 1.48 -4.03 -8.06
CA ARG A 51 1.62 -4.18 -9.51
C ARG A 51 0.32 -4.71 -10.11
N PHE A 52 0.08 -4.34 -11.37
CA PHE A 52 -0.97 -4.94 -12.16
C PHE A 52 -0.44 -6.19 -12.88
N PRO A 53 -1.31 -7.16 -13.17
CA PRO A 53 -0.90 -8.33 -13.92
C PRO A 53 -0.52 -7.94 -15.36
N HIS A 54 0.53 -8.55 -15.86
CA HIS A 54 0.89 -8.44 -17.27
C HIS A 54 0.04 -9.41 -18.07
N ILE A 55 -0.78 -8.90 -18.96
CA ILE A 55 -1.56 -9.71 -19.88
C ILE A 55 -0.80 -9.72 -21.19
N PRO A 56 -0.34 -10.90 -21.66
CA PRO A 56 0.13 -11.00 -23.02
C PRO A 56 -1.02 -10.62 -23.94
N VAL A 57 -0.80 -9.64 -24.81
CA VAL A 57 -1.70 -9.40 -25.94
C VAL A 57 -1.52 -10.60 -26.84
N MET A 58 -2.40 -11.59 -26.73
CA MET A 58 -2.52 -12.61 -27.74
C MET A 58 -3.32 -11.97 -28.88
N ASP A 59 -2.71 -11.90 -30.07
CA ASP A 59 -3.35 -11.51 -31.33
C ASP A 59 -4.35 -12.58 -31.79
N ASP A 60 -5.20 -13.03 -30.89
CA ASP A 60 -6.29 -13.94 -31.21
C ASP A 60 -7.60 -13.13 -31.24
N PRO A 61 -8.18 -12.89 -32.44
CA PRO A 61 -9.37 -12.09 -32.58
C PRO A 61 -10.62 -12.71 -31.92
N ASP A 62 -10.60 -14.00 -31.56
CA ASP A 62 -11.70 -14.70 -30.91
C ASP A 62 -11.55 -14.80 -29.39
N MET A 63 -10.43 -14.38 -28.81
CA MET A 63 -10.30 -14.27 -27.37
C MET A 63 -10.93 -12.97 -26.88
N PRO A 64 -11.77 -13.02 -25.84
CA PRO A 64 -12.23 -11.80 -25.22
C PRO A 64 -11.03 -11.01 -24.72
N THR A 65 -10.74 -9.91 -25.37
CA THR A 65 -9.65 -8.95 -25.06
C THR A 65 -9.87 -8.22 -23.74
N SER A 66 -10.70 -8.74 -22.88
CA SER A 66 -11.02 -8.10 -21.63
C SER A 66 -10.46 -8.90 -20.45
N PHE A 67 -9.28 -8.52 -20.01
CA PHE A 67 -9.15 -8.35 -18.58
C PHE A 67 -10.41 -7.61 -18.09
N PRO A 68 -10.88 -7.88 -16.82
CA PRO A 68 -12.17 -7.36 -16.42
C PRO A 68 -12.28 -5.90 -16.84
N PRO A 69 -13.38 -5.54 -17.52
CA PRO A 69 -13.50 -4.30 -18.25
C PRO A 69 -13.13 -3.16 -17.31
N GLU A 70 -12.25 -2.30 -17.79
CA GLU A 70 -12.00 -0.94 -17.31
C GLU A 70 -12.29 -0.78 -15.80
N VAL A 71 -11.51 -1.48 -14.99
CA VAL A 71 -11.47 -1.13 -13.57
C VAL A 71 -10.72 0.20 -13.53
N GLU A 72 -11.44 1.27 -13.31
CA GLU A 72 -10.81 2.58 -13.12
C GLU A 72 -9.71 2.43 -12.07
N GLU A 73 -8.47 2.71 -12.44
CA GLU A 73 -7.30 2.47 -11.61
C GLU A 73 -7.44 3.12 -10.22
N GLU A 74 -8.11 4.28 -10.14
CA GLU A 74 -8.41 4.97 -8.90
C GLU A 74 -9.37 4.18 -7.99
N GLU A 75 -10.28 3.40 -8.56
CA GLU A 75 -11.13 2.52 -7.78
C GLU A 75 -10.38 1.33 -7.21
N VAL A 76 -9.36 0.83 -7.91
CA VAL A 76 -8.57 -0.33 -7.43
C VAL A 76 -7.85 0.00 -6.15
N ILE A 77 -7.15 1.14 -6.10
CA ILE A 77 -6.42 1.54 -4.90
C ILE A 77 -7.36 1.80 -3.72
N THR A 78 -8.52 2.39 -3.97
CA THR A 78 -9.56 2.59 -2.95
C THR A 78 -10.08 1.25 -2.41
N ARG A 79 -10.37 0.28 -3.30
CA ARG A 79 -10.79 -1.07 -2.92
C ARG A 79 -9.71 -1.81 -2.14
N PHE A 80 -8.44 -1.62 -2.48
CA PHE A 80 -7.32 -2.18 -1.74
C PHE A 80 -7.34 -1.74 -0.27
N PHE A 81 -7.41 -0.44 0.00
CA PHE A 81 -7.46 0.07 1.37
C PHE A 81 -8.72 -0.37 2.11
N ALA A 82 -9.86 -0.39 1.45
CA ALA A 82 -11.11 -0.88 2.04
C ALA A 82 -11.01 -2.36 2.42
N SER A 83 -10.47 -3.20 1.53
CA SER A 83 -10.27 -4.63 1.78
C SER A 83 -9.28 -4.88 2.93
N LEU A 84 -8.16 -4.16 2.97
CA LEU A 84 -7.17 -4.28 4.04
C LEU A 84 -7.76 -3.89 5.39
N LYS A 85 -8.45 -2.76 5.47
CA LYS A 85 -9.16 -2.32 6.69
C LYS A 85 -10.18 -3.37 7.16
N SER A 86 -10.97 -3.91 6.24
CA SER A 86 -11.98 -4.94 6.55
C SER A 86 -11.34 -6.20 7.14
N GLN A 87 -10.23 -6.68 6.57
CA GLN A 87 -9.51 -7.86 7.09
C GLN A 87 -8.95 -7.61 8.50
N ILE A 88 -8.40 -6.42 8.74
CA ILE A 88 -7.88 -6.03 10.06
C ILE A 88 -9.02 -5.92 11.08
N HIS A 89 -10.15 -5.33 10.71
CA HIS A 89 -11.34 -5.29 11.57
C HIS A 89 -11.83 -6.68 11.95
N ALA A 90 -11.92 -7.60 10.98
CA ALA A 90 -12.32 -8.98 11.24
C ALA A 90 -11.34 -9.69 12.19
N LEU A 91 -10.03 -9.47 12.03
CA LEU A 91 -9.02 -10.00 12.95
C LEU A 91 -9.18 -9.45 14.37
N ARG A 92 -9.39 -8.13 14.49
CA ARG A 92 -9.58 -7.48 15.81
C ARG A 92 -10.82 -7.99 16.51
N HIS A 93 -11.92 -8.17 15.77
CA HIS A 93 -13.15 -8.75 16.30
C HIS A 93 -12.90 -10.16 16.84
N ARG A 94 -12.24 -11.04 16.07
CA ARG A 94 -11.88 -12.40 16.53
C ARG A 94 -11.00 -12.41 17.77
N LYS A 95 -10.14 -11.39 17.94
CA LYS A 95 -9.26 -11.24 19.12
C LYS A 95 -9.91 -10.47 20.28
N GLY A 96 -11.19 -10.17 20.21
CA GLY A 96 -11.90 -9.43 21.27
C GLY A 96 -11.45 -7.96 21.41
N LYS A 97 -10.75 -7.41 20.44
CA LYS A 97 -10.23 -6.03 20.47
C LYS A 97 -11.22 -5.03 19.83
N THR A 98 -12.51 -5.13 20.16
CA THR A 98 -13.57 -4.33 19.54
C THR A 98 -13.70 -2.91 20.12
N GLY A 99 -13.22 -2.67 21.33
CA GLY A 99 -13.39 -1.41 22.03
C GLY A 99 -12.43 -0.27 21.66
N LYS A 100 -11.36 -0.55 20.90
CA LYS A 100 -10.38 0.46 20.49
C LYS A 100 -10.48 0.72 19.00
N PRO A 101 -10.62 1.98 18.55
CA PRO A 101 -10.63 2.30 17.14
C PRO A 101 -9.29 1.89 16.49
N PHE A 102 -9.37 1.41 15.27
CA PHE A 102 -8.21 1.10 14.44
C PHE A 102 -8.03 2.20 13.39
N PHE A 103 -6.84 2.74 13.33
CA PHE A 103 -6.45 3.70 12.32
C PHE A 103 -5.35 3.10 11.44
N LEU A 104 -5.58 3.11 10.14
CA LEU A 104 -4.58 2.83 9.12
C LEU A 104 -4.17 4.15 8.48
N GLY A 105 -2.92 4.54 8.68
CA GLY A 105 -2.33 5.61 7.89
C GLY A 105 -1.78 5.06 6.58
N TYR A 106 -1.84 5.85 5.51
CA TYR A 106 -1.24 5.46 4.24
C TYR A 106 -0.90 6.65 3.38
N ILE A 107 0.16 6.48 2.61
CA ILE A 107 0.61 7.38 1.55
C ILE A 107 0.80 6.52 0.32
N TRP A 108 0.41 7.00 -0.85
CA TRP A 108 0.64 6.29 -2.08
C TRP A 108 0.96 7.23 -3.23
N VAL A 109 1.76 6.73 -4.16
CA VAL A 109 2.12 7.41 -5.40
C VAL A 109 1.92 6.43 -6.55
N LYS A 110 1.27 6.90 -7.60
CA LYS A 110 1.16 6.18 -8.86
C LYS A 110 2.37 6.52 -9.71
N GLU A 111 3.16 5.51 -10.05
CA GLU A 111 4.23 5.62 -11.01
C GLU A 111 3.76 5.08 -12.36
N GLN A 112 3.85 5.93 -13.37
CA GLN A 112 3.52 5.59 -14.74
C GLN A 112 4.80 5.64 -15.56
N VAL A 113 5.65 4.62 -15.41
CA VAL A 113 6.80 4.42 -16.27
C VAL A 113 6.29 3.84 -17.59
N THR A 114 7.05 3.96 -18.67
CA THR A 114 6.80 3.48 -20.05
C THR A 114 6.27 2.04 -20.21
N SER A 115 6.01 1.33 -19.11
CA SER A 115 5.31 0.05 -19.08
C SER A 115 3.80 0.27 -19.22
N GLN A 116 3.12 -0.64 -19.93
CA GLN A 116 1.68 -0.59 -20.21
C GLN A 116 0.78 -0.54 -18.96
N HIS A 117 1.34 -0.72 -17.75
CA HIS A 117 0.58 -0.76 -16.51
C HIS A 117 1.26 0.09 -15.43
N PRO A 118 0.49 0.92 -14.72
CA PRO A 118 0.99 1.70 -13.60
C PRO A 118 1.39 0.80 -12.42
N HIS A 119 2.30 1.31 -11.61
CA HIS A 119 2.62 0.75 -10.30
C HIS A 119 2.20 1.71 -9.21
N TYR A 120 1.76 1.17 -8.09
CA TYR A 120 1.54 1.98 -6.89
C TYR A 120 2.65 1.69 -5.88
N HIS A 121 3.36 2.73 -5.48
CA HIS A 121 4.21 2.70 -4.30
C HIS A 121 3.40 3.16 -3.11
N VAL A 122 3.28 2.31 -2.11
CA VAL A 122 2.45 2.57 -0.93
C VAL A 122 3.29 2.48 0.32
N VAL A 123 3.10 3.40 1.24
CA VAL A 123 3.56 3.30 2.63
C VAL A 123 2.33 3.15 3.51
N LEU A 124 2.29 2.07 4.28
CA LEU A 124 1.27 1.79 5.28
C LEU A 124 1.81 2.12 6.66
N LEU A 125 1.02 2.80 7.49
CA LEU A 125 1.38 3.16 8.85
C LEU A 125 0.45 2.45 9.83
N PHE A 126 1.06 1.71 10.75
CA PHE A 126 0.36 0.98 11.81
C PHE A 126 0.81 1.47 13.18
N ASN A 127 -0.10 1.43 14.15
CA ASN A 127 0.32 1.51 15.55
C ASN A 127 1.17 0.29 15.89
N ARG A 128 2.44 0.51 16.23
CA ARG A 128 3.40 -0.57 16.51
C ARG A 128 2.99 -1.44 17.70
N ASP A 129 2.24 -0.90 18.63
CA ASP A 129 1.75 -1.65 19.79
C ASP A 129 0.67 -2.69 19.43
N ASP A 130 -0.01 -2.49 18.29
CA ASP A 130 -0.99 -3.43 17.76
C ASP A 130 -0.39 -4.34 16.68
N TYR A 131 0.47 -3.79 15.81
CA TYR A 131 1.07 -4.46 14.66
C TYR A 131 2.52 -3.99 14.47
N GLY A 132 3.48 -4.83 14.81
CA GLY A 132 4.90 -4.47 14.85
C GLY A 132 5.77 -5.12 13.77
N TYR A 133 5.22 -5.98 12.91
CA TYR A 133 5.97 -6.69 11.87
C TYR A 133 5.04 -7.28 10.81
N LEU A 134 5.57 -7.50 9.60
CA LEU A 134 4.85 -8.11 8.49
C LEU A 134 4.57 -9.61 8.70
N GLY A 135 5.46 -10.30 9.39
CA GLY A 135 5.52 -11.75 9.46
C GLY A 135 6.37 -12.35 8.34
N ASP A 136 6.43 -13.67 8.30
CA ASP A 136 7.11 -14.38 7.19
C ASP A 136 6.33 -14.19 5.89
N TYR A 137 6.82 -13.28 5.06
CA TYR A 137 6.21 -12.98 3.76
C TYR A 137 6.65 -13.93 2.63
N SER A 138 7.50 -14.90 2.92
CA SER A 138 7.76 -16.04 2.01
C SER A 138 6.64 -17.09 2.07
N ASN A 139 5.90 -17.13 3.16
CA ASN A 139 4.80 -18.08 3.38
C ASN A 139 3.43 -17.46 3.04
N PHE A 140 2.93 -17.74 1.85
CA PHE A 140 1.62 -17.23 1.37
C PHE A 140 0.41 -17.78 2.14
N GLY A 141 0.56 -18.89 2.87
CA GLY A 141 -0.49 -19.47 3.69
C GLY A 141 -0.53 -18.96 5.14
N ALA A 142 0.47 -18.20 5.58
CA ALA A 142 0.55 -17.70 6.93
C ALA A 142 -0.56 -16.68 7.27
N ASP A 143 -1.02 -16.68 8.52
CA ASP A 143 -1.95 -15.65 9.02
C ASP A 143 -1.16 -14.45 9.59
N ASN A 144 -0.60 -13.64 8.71
CA ASN A 144 0.21 -12.48 9.05
C ASN A 144 -0.22 -11.22 8.26
N MET A 145 0.44 -10.09 8.53
CA MET A 145 0.11 -8.82 7.87
C MET A 145 0.46 -8.86 6.38
N ALA A 146 1.57 -9.49 5.99
CA ALA A 146 1.96 -9.62 4.59
C ALA A 146 0.88 -10.34 3.77
N THR A 147 0.34 -11.43 4.31
CA THR A 147 -0.76 -12.18 3.66
C THR A 147 -2.01 -11.33 3.54
N ARG A 148 -2.37 -10.51 4.55
CA ARG A 148 -3.53 -9.61 4.49
C ARG A 148 -3.37 -8.56 3.41
N ILE A 149 -2.17 -7.98 3.28
CA ILE A 149 -1.87 -7.00 2.24
C ILE A 149 -2.02 -7.63 0.85
N ARG A 150 -1.47 -8.82 0.64
CA ARG A 150 -1.59 -9.56 -0.63
C ARG A 150 -3.03 -9.92 -0.97
N LYS A 151 -3.78 -10.45 -0.02
CA LYS A 151 -5.21 -10.74 -0.20
C LYS A 151 -6.01 -9.49 -0.51
N ALA A 152 -5.69 -8.36 0.11
CA ALA A 152 -6.35 -7.09 -0.16
C ALA A 152 -6.12 -6.64 -1.60
N TRP A 153 -4.91 -6.76 -2.13
CA TRP A 153 -4.61 -6.42 -3.52
C TRP A 153 -5.28 -7.36 -4.53
N CYS A 154 -5.17 -8.68 -4.32
CA CYS A 154 -5.87 -9.65 -5.16
C CYS A 154 -7.37 -9.40 -5.20
N ARG A 155 -8.00 -9.12 -4.06
CA ARG A 155 -9.44 -8.78 -4.00
C ARG A 155 -9.75 -7.48 -4.73
N ALA A 156 -8.90 -6.46 -4.60
CA ALA A 156 -9.07 -5.19 -5.29
C ALA A 156 -9.06 -5.38 -6.82
N LEU A 157 -8.19 -6.26 -7.31
CA LEU A 157 -8.07 -6.63 -8.72
C LEU A 157 -9.09 -7.69 -9.16
N ARG A 158 -9.89 -8.26 -8.24
CA ARG A 158 -10.80 -9.40 -8.48
C ARG A 158 -10.09 -10.64 -8.99
N LEU A 159 -8.87 -10.88 -8.48
CA LEU A 159 -8.03 -12.02 -8.83
C LEU A 159 -7.96 -13.04 -7.68
N ALA A 160 -7.69 -14.30 -8.04
CA ALA A 160 -7.56 -15.38 -7.07
C ALA A 160 -6.30 -15.25 -6.21
N TYR A 161 -6.42 -15.57 -4.94
CA TYR A 161 -5.30 -15.71 -4.01
C TYR A 161 -5.11 -17.22 -3.73
N PRO A 162 -3.88 -17.76 -3.70
CA PRO A 162 -2.58 -17.07 -3.76
C PRO A 162 -1.98 -16.88 -5.17
N ASP A 163 -2.68 -17.25 -6.24
CA ASP A 163 -2.14 -17.31 -7.60
C ASP A 163 -1.51 -16.00 -8.06
N TYR A 164 -2.10 -14.88 -7.64
CA TYR A 164 -1.64 -13.52 -7.99
C TYR A 164 -0.95 -12.79 -6.83
N ALA A 165 -0.55 -13.50 -5.78
CA ALA A 165 0.08 -12.89 -4.60
C ALA A 165 1.41 -12.17 -4.91
N SER A 166 2.13 -12.61 -5.96
CA SER A 166 3.39 -12.01 -6.41
C SER A 166 3.25 -10.60 -7.00
N LEU A 167 2.02 -10.16 -7.30
CA LEU A 167 1.76 -8.77 -7.71
C LEU A 167 1.99 -7.76 -6.57
N VAL A 168 2.07 -8.22 -5.33
CA VAL A 168 2.48 -7.43 -4.17
C VAL A 168 3.94 -7.73 -3.88
N HIS A 169 4.78 -6.71 -4.01
CA HIS A 169 6.21 -6.81 -3.75
C HIS A 169 6.57 -6.03 -2.49
N PHE A 170 7.25 -6.71 -1.56
CA PHE A 170 7.89 -6.09 -0.41
C PHE A 170 9.37 -5.91 -0.74
N PRO A 171 9.89 -4.66 -0.85
CA PRO A 171 11.31 -4.45 -1.08
C PRO A 171 12.14 -4.96 0.12
N PRO A 172 13.46 -5.18 -0.04
CA PRO A 172 14.33 -5.68 1.03
C PRO A 172 14.26 -4.87 2.32
N ASP A 173 14.07 -3.53 2.20
CA ASP A 173 13.95 -2.59 3.32
C ASP A 173 12.48 -2.15 3.47
N ALA A 174 11.54 -3.10 3.53
CA ALA A 174 10.12 -2.80 3.56
C ALA A 174 9.61 -2.32 4.92
N GLU A 175 10.28 -2.66 6.01
CA GLU A 175 9.84 -2.40 7.39
C GLU A 175 10.69 -1.29 8.04
N TYR A 176 9.99 -0.35 8.71
CA TYR A 176 10.59 0.80 9.42
C TYR A 176 9.97 1.00 10.79
#